data_2efa31b5608f55b59e1bb58847ad373b
#
_entry.id   2efa31b5608f55b59e1bb58847ad373b
#
_cell.length_a   1.000
_cell.length_b   1.000
_cell.length_c   1.000
_cell.angle_alpha   90.00
_cell.angle_beta   90.00
_cell.angle_gamma   90.00
#
_symmetry.space_group_name_H-M   'P 1'
#
loop_
_entity.id
_entity.type
_entity.pdbx_description
1 polymer ?
#
loop_
_entity_poly.entity_id
_entity_poly.type
_entity_poly.pdbx_seq_one_letter_code
_entity_poly.pdbx_strand_id
1 'polypeptide(L)'
;NALAPQDRVILFGQLYKHGFLVKSSDDRAPEVAVGWRERKLNGKYEFKWLYVGKFGEGLSEEAATKEDKLSPTTKSIKGSFYERSIDNRYEVSVDESNLVTEDTDAATAIKNWFAAVQEYPDAADNESLAADGENVAGAK
;
A
#
# COMPACT_ATOMS: atom_id res chain seq x y z
N ASN A 1 1.99 0.33 -19.58
CA ASN A 1 2.54 -1.02 -19.47
C ASN A 1 1.44 -1.96 -18.98
N ALA A 2 1.23 -3.07 -19.70
CA ALA A 2 0.34 -4.12 -19.24
C ALA A 2 0.98 -4.86 -18.05
N LEU A 3 0.18 -5.29 -17.07
CA LEU A 3 0.65 -6.18 -16.01
C LEU A 3 1.14 -7.49 -16.61
N ALA A 4 2.26 -8.00 -16.09
CA ALA A 4 2.71 -9.34 -16.43
C ALA A 4 1.68 -10.40 -15.98
N PRO A 5 1.55 -11.53 -16.68
CA PRO A 5 0.62 -12.58 -16.29
C PRO A 5 0.81 -13.08 -14.86
N GLN A 6 2.06 -13.13 -14.37
CA GLN A 6 2.41 -13.50 -13.00
C GLN A 6 1.84 -12.52 -11.98
N ASP A 7 1.91 -11.21 -12.27
CA ASP A 7 1.35 -10.18 -11.39
C ASP A 7 -0.17 -10.30 -11.29
N ARG A 8 -0.83 -10.71 -12.38
CA ARG A 8 -2.28 -10.95 -12.39
C ARG A 8 -2.70 -12.12 -11.49
N VAL A 9 -1.89 -13.17 -11.41
CA VAL A 9 -2.11 -14.27 -10.47
C VAL A 9 -2.08 -13.76 -9.03
N ILE A 10 -1.08 -12.94 -8.71
CA ILE A 10 -0.87 -12.39 -7.35
C ILE A 10 -1.98 -11.39 -6.99
N LEU A 11 -2.35 -10.50 -7.90
CA LEU A 11 -3.27 -9.40 -7.61
C LEU A 11 -4.75 -9.79 -7.72
N PHE A 12 -5.08 -10.70 -8.63
CA PHE A 12 -6.48 -11.02 -8.96
C PHE A 12 -6.87 -12.47 -8.70
N GLY A 13 -5.91 -13.32 -8.33
CA GLY A 13 -6.16 -14.76 -8.14
C GLY A 13 -6.46 -15.51 -9.43
N GLN A 14 -6.04 -14.99 -10.59
CA GLN A 14 -6.23 -15.62 -11.90
C GLN A 14 -5.29 -16.81 -12.08
N LEU A 15 -5.62 -17.71 -12.98
CA LEU A 15 -4.78 -18.87 -13.30
C LEU A 15 -3.84 -18.53 -14.46
N TYR A 16 -2.53 -18.74 -14.25
CA TYR A 16 -1.55 -18.72 -15.34
C TYR A 16 -0.82 -20.05 -15.42
N LYS A 17 -1.02 -20.79 -16.51
CA LYS A 17 -0.41 -22.10 -16.71
C LYS A 17 -0.17 -22.37 -18.18
N HIS A 18 0.98 -22.98 -18.49
CA HIS A 18 1.37 -23.34 -19.87
C HIS A 18 1.29 -22.17 -20.88
N GLY A 19 1.54 -20.94 -20.43
CA GLY A 19 1.46 -19.74 -21.27
C GLY A 19 0.04 -19.16 -21.42
N PHE A 20 -0.97 -19.79 -20.84
CA PHE A 20 -2.35 -19.31 -20.87
C PHE A 20 -2.72 -18.57 -19.59
N LEU A 21 -3.24 -17.36 -19.75
CA LEU A 21 -3.89 -16.63 -18.68
C LEU A 21 -5.40 -16.88 -18.77
N VAL A 22 -5.95 -17.50 -17.75
CA VAL A 22 -7.38 -17.85 -17.67
C VAL A 22 -8.03 -16.96 -16.63
N LYS A 23 -9.16 -16.35 -17.01
CA LYS A 23 -10.02 -15.57 -16.12
C LYS A 23 -11.30 -16.35 -15.89
N SER A 24 -11.74 -16.45 -14.65
CA SER A 24 -12.95 -17.15 -14.24
C SER A 24 -13.79 -16.28 -13.31
N SER A 25 -15.09 -16.50 -13.30
CA SER A 25 -15.98 -15.92 -12.29
C SER A 25 -15.69 -16.42 -10.86
N ASP A 26 -14.95 -17.53 -10.76
CA ASP A 26 -14.55 -18.12 -9.48
C ASP A 26 -13.22 -17.58 -8.96
N ASP A 27 -12.54 -16.72 -9.73
CA ASP A 27 -11.30 -16.08 -9.29
C ASP A 27 -11.55 -15.29 -8.00
N ARG A 28 -10.64 -15.45 -7.04
CA ARG A 28 -10.68 -14.76 -5.76
C ARG A 28 -9.38 -13.98 -5.59
N ALA A 29 -9.47 -12.67 -5.65
CA ALA A 29 -8.33 -11.80 -5.38
C ALA A 29 -7.85 -12.01 -3.93
N PRO A 30 -6.56 -12.34 -3.74
CA PRO A 30 -6.00 -12.47 -2.40
C PRO A 30 -5.90 -11.12 -1.70
N GLU A 31 -5.82 -11.16 -0.39
CA GLU A 31 -5.46 -9.98 0.40
C GLU A 31 -3.98 -9.68 0.23
N VAL A 32 -3.67 -8.42 -0.05
CA VAL A 32 -2.31 -7.94 -0.27
C VAL A 32 -2.04 -6.67 0.52
N ALA A 33 -0.78 -6.49 0.91
CA ALA A 33 -0.26 -5.21 1.36
C ALA A 33 0.38 -4.47 0.18
N VAL A 34 0.32 -3.14 0.18
CA VAL A 34 0.93 -2.32 -0.86
C VAL A 34 1.79 -1.23 -0.25
N GLY A 35 3.06 -1.22 -0.62
CA GLY A 35 4.01 -0.21 -0.19
C GLY A 35 4.56 0.58 -1.36
N TRP A 36 4.70 1.89 -1.17
CA TRP A 36 5.30 2.78 -2.14
C TRP A 36 6.01 3.94 -1.45
N ARG A 37 6.67 4.75 -2.24
CA ARG A 37 7.22 6.04 -1.80
C ARG A 37 6.85 7.13 -2.80
N GLU A 38 6.63 8.32 -2.28
CA GLU A 38 6.36 9.52 -3.07
C GLU A 38 7.50 10.52 -2.89
N ARG A 39 7.97 11.09 -3.99
CA ARG A 39 8.99 12.12 -3.93
C ARG A 39 8.34 13.49 -3.71
N LYS A 40 8.80 14.18 -2.69
CA LYS A 40 8.35 15.55 -2.35
C LYS A 40 9.15 16.59 -3.13
N LEU A 41 8.63 17.82 -3.21
CA LEU A 41 9.29 18.93 -3.89
C LEU A 41 10.66 19.31 -3.28
N ASN A 42 10.86 19.03 -2.01
CA ASN A 42 12.13 19.25 -1.30
C ASN A 42 13.17 18.15 -1.56
N GLY A 43 12.87 17.19 -2.45
CA GLY A 43 13.76 16.10 -2.80
C GLY A 43 13.74 14.91 -1.83
N LYS A 44 13.06 15.03 -0.69
CA LYS A 44 12.82 13.97 0.29
C LYS A 44 11.69 13.05 -0.15
N TYR A 45 11.51 11.94 0.56
CA TYR A 45 10.47 10.96 0.28
C TYR A 45 9.48 10.83 1.44
N GLU A 46 8.26 10.56 1.09
CA GLU A 46 7.24 10.03 1.99
C GLU A 46 7.00 8.56 1.64
N PHE A 47 7.10 7.69 2.63
CA PHE A 47 6.97 6.24 2.51
C PHE A 47 5.63 5.81 3.10
N LYS A 48 4.92 4.91 2.42
CA LYS A 48 3.59 4.43 2.84
C LYS A 48 3.45 2.93 2.65
N TRP A 49 2.74 2.29 3.58
CA TRP A 49 2.21 0.94 3.45
C TRP A 49 0.72 0.94 3.78
N LEU A 50 -0.09 0.37 2.88
CA LEU A 50 -1.45 -0.06 3.18
C LEU A 50 -1.40 -1.54 3.53
N TYR A 51 -1.96 -1.92 4.66
CA TYR A 51 -1.74 -3.23 5.25
C TYR A 51 -2.56 -4.34 4.61
N VAL A 52 -3.84 -4.09 4.33
CA VAL A 52 -4.75 -5.11 3.83
C VAL A 52 -5.69 -4.53 2.79
N GLY A 53 -5.76 -5.17 1.66
CA GLY A 53 -6.71 -4.80 0.61
C GLY A 53 -6.78 -5.84 -0.48
N LYS A 54 -7.67 -5.61 -1.42
CA LYS A 54 -7.86 -6.46 -2.60
C LYS A 54 -7.94 -5.60 -3.84
N PHE A 55 -7.32 -6.06 -4.90
CA PHE A 55 -7.49 -5.47 -6.21
C PHE A 55 -8.67 -6.15 -6.93
N GLY A 56 -9.54 -5.34 -7.53
CA GLY A 56 -10.64 -5.81 -8.37
C GLY A 56 -10.34 -5.54 -9.84
N GLU A 57 -10.38 -6.58 -10.67
CA GLU A 57 -10.56 -6.40 -12.11
C GLU A 57 -12.08 -6.35 -12.34
N GLY A 58 -12.61 -5.17 -12.68
CA GLY A 58 -13.98 -5.09 -13.19
C GLY A 58 -14.08 -5.88 -14.50
N LEU A 59 -15.22 -6.49 -14.78
CA LEU A 59 -15.50 -7.21 -16.03
C LEU A 59 -15.42 -6.32 -17.30
N SER A 60 -15.22 -5.02 -17.17
CA SER A 60 -15.06 -4.09 -18.27
C SER A 60 -13.59 -3.95 -18.68
N GLU A 61 -13.08 -4.87 -19.50
CA GLU A 61 -12.16 -4.43 -20.53
C GLU A 61 -13.01 -3.69 -21.58
N GLU A 62 -13.00 -2.37 -21.54
CA GLU A 62 -13.41 -1.61 -22.71
C GLU A 62 -12.45 -1.98 -23.83
N ALA A 63 -12.90 -2.82 -24.75
CA ALA A 63 -12.26 -3.03 -26.01
C ALA A 63 -12.36 -1.70 -26.77
N ALA A 64 -11.34 -0.85 -26.65
CA ALA A 64 -11.19 0.30 -27.50
C ALA A 64 -11.08 -0.21 -28.94
N THR A 65 -12.15 -0.09 -29.68
CA THR A 65 -12.19 -0.33 -31.12
C THR A 65 -11.14 0.59 -31.74
N LYS A 66 -10.29 0.03 -32.60
CA LYS A 66 -9.26 0.74 -33.34
C LYS A 66 -9.81 2.01 -34.00
N GLU A 67 -9.50 3.15 -33.43
CA GLU A 67 -9.36 4.38 -34.18
C GLU A 67 -7.88 4.71 -34.35
N ASP A 68 -7.52 5.23 -35.52
CA ASP A 68 -6.17 5.36 -36.08
C ASP A 68 -5.18 6.26 -35.30
N LYS A 69 -5.26 6.33 -33.98
CA LYS A 69 -4.24 6.96 -33.13
C LYS A 69 -3.89 6.06 -31.96
N LEU A 70 -2.67 5.53 -32.01
CA LEU A 70 -2.02 4.89 -30.87
C LEU A 70 -1.84 5.91 -29.72
N SER A 71 -2.88 6.12 -28.94
CA SER A 71 -2.74 6.77 -27.64
C SER A 71 -2.33 5.70 -26.63
N PRO A 72 -1.19 5.84 -25.93
CA PRO A 72 -0.83 4.92 -24.86
C PRO A 72 -1.85 5.09 -23.74
N THR A 73 -2.81 4.18 -23.66
CA THR A 73 -3.78 4.14 -22.58
C THR A 73 -3.10 3.61 -21.33
N THR A 74 -2.94 4.44 -20.33
CA THR A 74 -2.47 4.01 -19.02
C THR A 74 -3.60 3.23 -18.34
N LYS A 75 -3.45 1.91 -18.26
CA LYS A 75 -4.40 1.07 -17.52
C LYS A 75 -4.20 1.31 -16.03
N SER A 76 -5.24 1.77 -15.36
CA SER A 76 -5.28 1.89 -13.91
C SER A 76 -5.91 0.65 -13.29
N ILE A 77 -5.37 0.22 -12.14
CA ILE A 77 -5.90 -0.87 -11.36
C ILE A 77 -6.55 -0.27 -10.12
N LYS A 78 -7.77 -0.69 -9.81
CA LYS A 78 -8.49 -0.24 -8.62
C LYS A 78 -8.33 -1.28 -7.52
N GLY A 79 -8.04 -0.81 -6.31
CA GLY A 79 -8.00 -1.63 -5.11
C GLY A 79 -8.84 -1.00 -4.01
N SER A 80 -9.39 -1.85 -3.14
CA SER A 80 -10.06 -1.44 -1.91
C SER A 80 -9.24 -1.90 -0.73
N PHE A 81 -8.86 -0.97 0.15
CA PHE A 81 -8.06 -1.23 1.34
C PHE A 81 -8.88 -0.93 2.58
N TYR A 82 -8.66 -1.70 3.63
CA TYR A 82 -9.41 -1.64 4.87
C TYR A 82 -8.52 -1.93 6.08
N GLU A 83 -9.08 -1.72 7.26
CA GLU A 83 -8.40 -1.94 8.53
C GLU A 83 -8.12 -3.42 8.80
N ARG A 84 -7.01 -3.72 9.47
CA ARG A 84 -6.70 -5.05 9.97
C ARG A 84 -7.56 -5.36 11.19
N SER A 85 -8.09 -6.58 11.29
CA SER A 85 -8.91 -7.00 12.42
C SER A 85 -8.13 -7.14 13.73
N ILE A 86 -6.80 -7.25 13.67
CA ILE A 86 -5.95 -7.45 14.86
C ILE A 86 -5.72 -6.17 15.67
N ASP A 87 -5.68 -4.99 15.00
CA ASP A 87 -5.31 -3.72 15.62
C ASP A 87 -6.02 -2.50 15.03
N ASN A 88 -6.96 -2.71 14.09
CA ASN A 88 -7.72 -1.69 13.37
C ASN A 88 -6.85 -0.68 12.59
N ARG A 89 -5.59 -1.01 12.32
CA ARG A 89 -4.71 -0.18 11.51
C ARG A 89 -4.91 -0.49 10.04
N TYR A 90 -4.84 0.53 9.19
CA TYR A 90 -4.94 0.38 7.73
C TYR A 90 -3.73 0.92 6.98
N GLU A 91 -2.99 1.87 7.58
CA GLU A 91 -1.84 2.52 6.95
C GLU A 91 -0.74 2.79 7.97
N VAL A 92 0.51 2.71 7.52
CA VAL A 92 1.66 3.33 8.18
C VAL A 92 2.40 4.20 7.18
N SER A 93 2.83 5.37 7.62
CA SER A 93 3.63 6.28 6.79
C SER A 93 4.79 6.87 7.57
N VAL A 94 5.87 7.16 6.85
CA VAL A 94 7.04 7.87 7.38
C VAL A 94 7.44 8.95 6.38
N ASP A 95 7.52 10.18 6.85
CA ASP A 95 7.97 11.33 6.07
C ASP A 95 9.40 11.70 6.44
N GLU A 96 10.35 11.48 5.55
CA GLU A 96 11.76 11.85 5.77
C GLU A 96 11.97 13.32 6.12
N SER A 97 11.04 14.20 5.73
CA SER A 97 11.18 15.64 5.98
C SER A 97 10.99 16.02 7.44
N ASN A 98 10.28 15.17 8.18
CA ASN A 98 9.86 15.44 9.55
C ASN A 98 10.66 14.65 10.60
N LEU A 99 11.57 13.77 10.16
CA LEU A 99 12.40 13.00 11.09
C LEU A 99 13.38 13.87 11.85
N VAL A 100 13.46 13.64 13.14
CA VAL A 100 14.51 14.17 14.03
C VAL A 100 15.53 13.08 14.38
N THR A 101 16.61 13.44 15.04
CA THR A 101 17.73 12.51 15.32
C THR A 101 17.30 11.31 16.19
N GLU A 102 16.32 11.52 17.03
CA GLU A 102 15.77 10.56 17.98
C GLU A 102 14.86 9.51 17.29
N ASP A 103 14.36 9.78 16.08
CA ASP A 103 13.46 8.88 15.33
C ASP A 103 14.20 7.70 14.67
N THR A 104 14.98 6.97 15.47
CA THR A 104 15.86 5.89 15.00
C THR A 104 15.10 4.72 14.40
N ASP A 105 13.90 4.42 14.90
CA ASP A 105 13.06 3.32 14.41
C ASP A 105 12.50 3.65 13.03
N ALA A 106 11.99 4.88 12.84
CA ALA A 106 11.53 5.36 11.55
C ALA A 106 12.67 5.41 10.53
N ALA A 107 13.85 5.87 10.93
CA ALA A 107 15.04 5.89 10.06
C ALA A 107 15.49 4.47 9.66
N THR A 108 15.35 3.49 10.55
CA THR A 108 15.63 2.08 10.27
C THR A 108 14.56 1.47 9.36
N ALA A 109 13.28 1.78 9.61
CA ALA A 109 12.17 1.34 8.79
C ALA A 109 12.33 1.81 7.33
N ILE A 110 12.72 3.06 7.10
CA ILE A 110 12.97 3.60 5.75
C ILE A 110 14.02 2.77 5.00
N LYS A 111 15.12 2.39 5.65
CA LYS A 111 16.18 1.58 5.03
C LYS A 111 15.69 0.22 4.57
N ASN A 112 14.72 -0.36 5.28
CA ASN A 112 14.16 -1.67 5.03
C ASN A 112 12.75 -1.62 4.41
N TRP A 113 12.29 -0.46 3.96
CA TRP A 113 10.89 -0.22 3.60
C TRP A 113 10.31 -1.23 2.62
N PHE A 114 11.09 -1.62 1.61
CA PHE A 114 10.66 -2.56 0.59
C PHE A 114 11.16 -4.01 0.81
N ALA A 115 11.87 -4.26 1.89
CA ALA A 115 12.28 -5.61 2.24
C ALA A 115 11.16 -6.42 2.90
N ALA A 116 10.30 -5.74 3.67
CA ALA A 116 9.12 -6.31 4.32
C ALA A 116 8.10 -5.21 4.59
N VAL A 117 6.85 -5.60 4.88
CA VAL A 117 5.82 -4.68 5.38
C VAL A 117 6.31 -4.10 6.71
N GLN A 118 6.33 -2.77 6.80
CA GLN A 118 6.79 -2.09 8.01
C GLN A 118 5.65 -1.94 9.01
N GLU A 119 5.98 -2.05 10.28
CA GLU A 119 5.06 -1.92 11.40
C GLU A 119 5.45 -0.73 12.26
N TYR A 120 4.45 -0.09 12.87
CA TYR A 120 4.72 0.87 13.92
C TYR A 120 5.35 0.13 15.12
N PRO A 121 6.45 0.61 15.68
CA PRO A 121 7.05 0.01 16.87
C PRO A 121 6.07 -0.04 18.05
N ASP A 122 6.22 -1.02 18.87
CA ASP A 122 5.24 -1.61 19.76
C ASP A 122 4.54 -0.69 20.79
N ALA A 123 3.52 -1.25 21.41
CA ALA A 123 2.59 -0.70 22.39
C ALA A 123 3.19 0.07 23.58
N ALA A 124 4.47 -0.10 23.90
CA ALA A 124 5.15 0.66 24.94
C ALA A 124 5.20 2.18 24.65
N ASP A 125 5.23 2.57 23.37
CA ASP A 125 5.26 3.98 22.97
C ASP A 125 3.88 4.63 22.92
N ASN A 126 2.80 3.84 22.85
CA ASN A 126 1.44 4.37 22.95
C ASN A 126 1.06 4.82 24.37
N GLU A 127 1.68 4.26 25.41
CA GLU A 127 1.48 4.70 26.78
C GLU A 127 2.08 6.07 27.05
N SER A 128 3.18 6.43 26.38
CA SER A 128 3.83 7.74 26.57
C SER A 128 3.01 8.88 25.96
N LEU A 129 2.36 8.67 24.83
CA LEU A 129 1.48 9.66 24.20
C LEU A 129 0.17 9.88 24.96
N ALA A 130 -0.34 8.84 25.61
CA ALA A 130 -1.52 8.94 26.47
C ALA A 130 -1.20 9.67 27.81
N ALA A 131 0.02 9.51 28.35
CA ALA A 131 0.45 10.16 29.57
C ALA A 131 0.67 11.69 29.40
N ASP A 132 1.17 12.13 28.23
CA ASP A 132 1.32 13.56 27.93
C ASP A 132 -0.01 14.29 27.73
N GLY A 133 -1.08 13.57 27.36
CA GLY A 133 -2.44 14.11 27.22
C GLY A 133 -3.13 14.42 28.55
N GLU A 134 -2.76 13.75 29.63
CA GLU A 134 -3.36 13.94 30.94
C GLU A 134 -2.76 15.14 31.72
N ASN A 135 -1.57 15.59 31.34
CA ASN A 135 -0.87 16.64 32.09
C ASN A 135 -1.28 18.08 31.70
N VAL A 136 -2.16 18.25 30.71
CA VAL A 136 -2.66 19.58 30.29
C VAL A 136 -3.94 19.98 31.03
N ALA A 137 -4.59 19.09 31.73
CA ALA A 137 -5.86 19.34 32.45
C ALA A 137 -5.69 19.84 33.89
N GLY A 138 -4.47 20.05 34.39
CA GLY A 138 -4.17 20.36 35.78
C GLY A 138 -3.68 21.77 36.10
N ALA A 139 -3.58 22.66 35.12
CA ALA A 139 -3.19 24.05 35.34
C ALA A 139 -4.42 24.94 35.55
N LYS A 140 -4.82 25.11 36.81
CA LYS A 140 -5.67 26.21 37.26
C LYS A 140 -4.78 27.20 38.02
#